data_2139187e55188e40ebb87837d597f8f6
#
_entry.id   2139187e55188e40ebb87837d597f8f6
#
_cell.length_a   1.000
_cell.length_b   1.000
_cell.length_c   1.000
_cell.angle_alpha   90.00
_cell.angle_beta   90.00
_cell.angle_gamma   90.00
#
_symmetry.space_group_name_H-M   'P 1'
#
loop_
_entity.id
_entity.type
_entity.pdbx_description
1 polymer ?
#
loop_
_entity_poly.entity_id
_entity_poly.type
_entity_poly.pdbx_seq_one_letter_code
_entity_poly.pdbx_strand_id
1 'polypeptide(L)'
;MPLGALPLLSSCASIYFPPPAAAPMLTQKGEFSGGLHTNWKANVSAQGAYAVGEHIGLIGTASFLHNNGKRKLYEQDFGELGVGYHTRFGEDQSRILEVYAGAGFGHGKRVERNRAADVTQTVEARMEKYFAQVNYTKKKREQFDFLGRTWQFRYGAALRLSYLNTPELILNGQRIPGEDNIFFEPVSYTRIGLIGPLKFQAMSGWNFGLKNRKYLTAGNSVFSMGLIINVGGDGKGE
;
A
#
# COMPACT_ATOMS: atom_id res chain seq x y z
N MET A 1 -17.09 29.93 27.10
CA MET A 1 -16.39 28.73 26.61
C MET A 1 -15.92 29.02 25.20
N PRO A 2 -14.62 29.15 24.92
CA PRO A 2 -14.16 29.36 23.56
C PRO A 2 -14.19 27.99 22.80
N LEU A 3 -14.94 27.92 21.71
CA LEU A 3 -14.87 26.86 20.74
C LEU A 3 -13.43 26.82 20.22
N GLY A 4 -12.72 25.72 20.49
CA GLY A 4 -11.42 25.48 19.95
C GLY A 4 -11.49 25.38 18.42
N ALA A 5 -10.82 26.31 17.74
CA ALA A 5 -10.60 26.25 16.31
C ALA A 5 -9.80 24.99 16.02
N LEU A 6 -10.44 23.98 15.40
CA LEU A 6 -9.70 22.90 14.75
C LEU A 6 -8.72 23.54 13.74
N PRO A 7 -7.42 23.27 13.83
CA PRO A 7 -6.51 23.72 12.80
C PRO A 7 -6.97 23.07 11.48
N LEU A 8 -7.40 23.90 10.54
CA LEU A 8 -7.53 23.50 9.14
C LEU A 8 -6.15 23.00 8.73
N LEU A 9 -5.99 21.69 8.70
CA LEU A 9 -4.81 21.02 8.18
C LEU A 9 -4.69 21.49 6.74
N SER A 10 -3.88 22.52 6.52
CA SER A 10 -3.46 22.91 5.17
C SER A 10 -2.79 21.67 4.60
N SER A 11 -3.49 20.99 3.72
CA SER A 11 -2.99 19.84 2.98
C SER A 11 -1.82 20.32 2.11
N CYS A 12 -0.66 20.48 2.73
CA CYS A 12 0.59 20.52 1.99
C CYS A 12 0.66 19.20 1.24
N ALA A 13 0.60 19.26 -0.07
CA ALA A 13 0.57 18.05 -0.88
C ALA A 13 1.86 17.27 -0.69
N SER A 14 1.77 16.07 -0.14
CA SER A 14 2.91 15.18 0.05
C SER A 14 3.56 14.84 -1.28
N ILE A 15 4.87 14.66 -1.27
CA ILE A 15 5.60 14.06 -2.40
C ILE A 15 5.57 12.52 -2.36
N TYR A 16 5.18 11.95 -1.21
CA TYR A 16 5.10 10.51 -0.99
C TYR A 16 3.66 10.00 -1.05
N PHE A 17 3.44 9.01 -1.90
CA PHE A 17 2.21 8.23 -2.02
C PHE A 17 2.52 6.79 -1.66
N PRO A 18 2.04 6.26 -0.51
CA PRO A 18 2.40 4.93 -0.07
C PRO A 18 1.91 3.86 -1.06
N PRO A 19 2.80 2.93 -1.48
CA PRO A 19 2.37 1.74 -2.18
C PRO A 19 1.38 0.93 -1.31
N PRO A 20 0.38 0.27 -1.91
CA PRO A 20 -0.53 -0.58 -1.15
C PRO A 20 0.23 -1.67 -0.39
N ALA A 21 -0.11 -1.89 0.88
CA ALA A 21 0.50 -2.93 1.68
C ALA A 21 0.25 -4.31 1.08
N ALA A 22 1.29 -5.13 0.90
CA ALA A 22 1.11 -6.49 0.42
C ALA A 22 0.36 -7.33 1.46
N ALA A 23 -0.75 -7.95 1.06
CA ALA A 23 -1.57 -8.82 1.90
C ALA A 23 -1.75 -10.19 1.21
N PRO A 24 -0.72 -11.02 1.13
CA PRO A 24 -0.74 -12.22 0.29
C PRO A 24 -1.64 -13.32 0.80
N MET A 25 -1.84 -13.44 2.13
CA MET A 25 -2.54 -14.52 2.82
C MET A 25 -1.88 -15.88 2.60
N LEU A 26 -0.55 -15.95 2.76
CA LEU A 26 0.22 -17.19 2.61
C LEU A 26 -0.14 -18.19 3.70
N THR A 27 -0.23 -19.46 3.31
CA THR A 27 -0.72 -20.53 4.19
C THR A 27 0.19 -21.74 4.26
N GLN A 28 1.02 -21.97 3.24
CA GLN A 28 1.90 -23.14 3.16
C GLN A 28 3.07 -22.85 2.21
N LYS A 29 4.11 -23.64 2.33
CA LYS A 29 5.28 -23.60 1.45
C LYS A 29 4.90 -23.79 0.00
N GLY A 30 5.55 -23.03 -0.91
CA GLY A 30 5.33 -23.08 -2.34
C GLY A 30 4.14 -22.26 -2.83
N GLU A 31 3.38 -21.62 -1.93
CA GLU A 31 2.28 -20.75 -2.31
C GLU A 31 2.80 -19.46 -2.93
N PHE A 32 2.21 -19.08 -4.07
CA PHE A 32 2.43 -17.81 -4.74
C PHE A 32 1.16 -16.96 -4.73
N SER A 33 1.31 -15.69 -4.42
CA SER A 33 0.25 -14.68 -4.55
C SER A 33 0.79 -13.51 -5.35
N GLY A 34 0.17 -13.19 -6.48
CA GLY A 34 0.59 -12.06 -7.31
C GLY A 34 -0.60 -11.31 -7.86
N GLY A 35 -0.48 -9.98 -8.04
CA GLY A 35 -1.59 -9.19 -8.54
C GLY A 35 -1.20 -7.80 -9.02
N LEU A 36 -2.13 -7.23 -9.79
CA LEU A 36 -2.05 -5.87 -10.29
C LEU A 36 -3.21 -5.06 -9.70
N HIS A 37 -2.90 -3.88 -9.24
CA HIS A 37 -3.85 -2.97 -8.62
C HIS A 37 -3.78 -1.59 -9.26
N THR A 38 -4.88 -0.88 -9.22
CA THR A 38 -4.95 0.52 -9.64
C THR A 38 -5.83 1.32 -8.66
N ASN A 39 -5.74 2.64 -8.73
CA ASN A 39 -6.58 3.54 -7.97
C ASN A 39 -7.07 4.74 -8.83
N TRP A 40 -7.95 5.56 -8.24
CA TRP A 40 -8.52 6.74 -8.91
C TRP A 40 -7.50 7.85 -9.24
N LYS A 41 -6.28 7.79 -8.67
CA LYS A 41 -5.20 8.76 -8.93
C LYS A 41 -4.25 8.31 -10.05
N ALA A 42 -4.64 7.30 -10.84
CA ALA A 42 -3.81 6.68 -11.88
C ALA A 42 -2.49 6.08 -11.32
N ASN A 43 -2.53 5.57 -10.09
CA ASN A 43 -1.45 4.77 -9.55
C ASN A 43 -1.69 3.30 -9.95
N VAL A 44 -0.72 2.70 -10.61
CA VAL A 44 -0.69 1.29 -10.94
C VAL A 44 0.36 0.62 -10.06
N SER A 45 0.00 -0.49 -9.42
CA SER A 45 0.94 -1.25 -8.61
C SER A 45 0.87 -2.74 -8.89
N ALA A 46 2.04 -3.38 -8.86
CA ALA A 46 2.19 -4.82 -8.91
C ALA A 46 2.60 -5.31 -7.51
N GLN A 47 1.99 -6.38 -7.05
CA GLN A 47 2.34 -7.04 -5.80
C GLN A 47 2.66 -8.50 -6.07
N GLY A 48 3.67 -9.04 -5.38
CA GLY A 48 4.03 -10.44 -5.43
C GLY A 48 4.41 -10.94 -4.04
N ALA A 49 4.12 -12.21 -3.78
CA ALA A 49 4.56 -12.90 -2.57
C ALA A 49 4.79 -14.37 -2.86
N TYR A 50 5.73 -14.96 -2.15
CA TYR A 50 6.06 -16.37 -2.27
C TYR A 50 6.44 -16.97 -0.92
N ALA A 51 5.84 -18.10 -0.56
CA ALA A 51 6.17 -18.85 0.64
C ALA A 51 7.37 -19.78 0.37
N VAL A 52 8.56 -19.34 0.75
CA VAL A 52 9.82 -20.10 0.57
C VAL A 52 9.94 -21.25 1.57
N GLY A 53 9.24 -21.18 2.69
CA GLY A 53 9.19 -22.20 3.74
C GLY A 53 7.80 -22.32 4.33
N GLU A 54 7.61 -23.26 5.28
CA GLU A 54 6.32 -23.46 5.94
C GLU A 54 5.83 -22.19 6.68
N HIS A 55 6.77 -21.35 7.12
CA HIS A 55 6.49 -20.14 7.87
C HIS A 55 7.22 -18.91 7.34
N ILE A 56 8.01 -19.03 6.31
CA ILE A 56 8.80 -17.92 5.77
C ILE A 56 8.25 -17.51 4.41
N GLY A 57 7.88 -16.22 4.31
CA GLY A 57 7.38 -15.62 3.09
C GLY A 57 8.22 -14.43 2.64
N LEU A 58 8.31 -14.26 1.33
CA LEU A 58 8.85 -13.06 0.69
C LEU A 58 7.70 -12.24 0.14
N ILE A 59 7.80 -10.93 0.22
CA ILE A 59 6.85 -10.00 -0.40
C ILE A 59 7.60 -8.97 -1.25
N GLY A 60 6.96 -8.53 -2.33
CA GLY A 60 7.46 -7.45 -3.16
C GLY A 60 6.32 -6.59 -3.69
N THR A 61 6.56 -5.28 -3.82
CA THR A 61 5.61 -4.34 -4.40
C THR A 61 6.36 -3.37 -5.30
N ALA A 62 5.80 -3.09 -6.48
CA ALA A 62 6.22 -2.00 -7.35
C ALA A 62 5.01 -1.09 -7.60
N SER A 63 5.20 0.22 -7.55
CA SER A 63 4.13 1.21 -7.67
C SER A 63 4.56 2.34 -8.58
N PHE A 64 3.71 2.70 -9.54
CA PHE A 64 3.93 3.73 -10.54
C PHE A 64 2.75 4.69 -10.53
N LEU A 65 3.02 5.93 -10.17
CA LEU A 65 2.04 7.03 -10.17
C LEU A 65 2.42 8.04 -11.26
N HIS A 66 1.50 8.28 -12.17
CA HIS A 66 1.59 9.40 -13.10
C HIS A 66 0.24 10.10 -13.15
N ASN A 67 0.14 11.23 -12.49
CA ASN A 67 -1.09 12.01 -12.44
C ASN A 67 -0.81 13.44 -12.89
N ASN A 68 -1.22 13.77 -14.11
CA ASN A 68 -1.02 15.09 -14.72
C ASN A 68 -2.32 15.91 -14.70
N GLY A 69 -2.60 16.54 -13.57
CA GLY A 69 -3.70 17.48 -13.43
C GLY A 69 -3.36 18.88 -13.96
N LYS A 70 -4.39 19.70 -14.20
CA LYS A 70 -4.22 21.09 -14.69
C LYS A 70 -3.29 21.93 -13.81
N ARG A 71 -3.34 21.77 -12.49
CA ARG A 71 -2.56 22.57 -11.53
C ARG A 71 -1.44 21.81 -10.86
N LYS A 72 -1.48 20.47 -10.84
CA LYS A 72 -0.49 19.63 -10.16
C LYS A 72 -0.17 18.41 -10.99
N LEU A 73 1.12 18.16 -11.17
CA LEU A 73 1.66 16.92 -11.69
C LEU A 73 2.25 16.14 -10.51
N TYR A 74 1.95 14.86 -10.45
CA TYR A 74 2.58 13.93 -9.53
C TYR A 74 3.13 12.74 -10.31
N GLU A 75 4.39 12.44 -10.09
CA GLU A 75 5.07 11.27 -10.61
C GLU A 75 5.76 10.57 -9.44
N GLN A 76 5.62 9.27 -9.35
CA GLN A 76 6.35 8.47 -8.37
C GLN A 76 6.55 7.05 -8.89
N ASP A 77 7.79 6.58 -8.78
CA ASP A 77 8.16 5.20 -8.95
C ASP A 77 8.68 4.68 -7.62
N PHE A 78 8.15 3.57 -7.13
CA PHE A 78 8.53 3.03 -5.83
C PHE A 78 8.54 1.51 -5.85
N GLY A 79 9.63 0.91 -5.35
CA GLY A 79 9.79 -0.53 -5.18
C GLY A 79 10.04 -0.90 -3.72
N GLU A 80 9.43 -1.98 -3.24
CA GLU A 80 9.60 -2.53 -1.90
C GLU A 80 9.84 -4.04 -1.95
N LEU A 81 10.71 -4.53 -1.08
CA LEU A 81 10.92 -5.95 -0.83
C LEU A 81 10.90 -6.21 0.67
N GLY A 82 10.38 -7.36 1.07
CA GLY A 82 10.33 -7.77 2.46
C GLY A 82 10.36 -9.27 2.64
N VAL A 83 10.75 -9.66 3.82
CA VAL A 83 10.75 -11.05 4.29
C VAL A 83 9.98 -11.11 5.60
N GLY A 84 9.34 -12.23 5.87
CA GLY A 84 8.56 -12.33 7.10
C GLY A 84 8.11 -13.74 7.43
N TYR A 85 7.37 -13.80 8.51
CA TYR A 85 6.80 -15.01 9.08
C TYR A 85 5.30 -15.06 8.78
N HIS A 86 4.79 -16.22 8.40
CA HIS A 86 3.35 -16.46 8.26
C HIS A 86 2.94 -17.73 9.00
N THR A 87 1.75 -17.71 9.57
CA THR A 87 1.19 -18.86 10.28
C THR A 87 -0.32 -18.85 10.27
N ARG A 88 -0.89 -20.03 10.41
CA ARG A 88 -2.32 -20.21 10.70
C ARG A 88 -2.51 -20.45 12.18
N PHE A 89 -3.64 -20.07 12.70
CA PHE A 89 -4.02 -20.30 14.08
C PHE A 89 -5.54 -20.33 14.27
N GLY A 90 -5.98 -20.68 15.49
CA GLY A 90 -7.37 -20.93 15.81
C GLY A 90 -7.71 -22.42 15.74
N GLU A 91 -8.84 -22.81 16.32
CA GLU A 91 -9.27 -24.22 16.45
C GLU A 91 -9.37 -24.93 15.08
N ASP A 92 -9.81 -24.20 14.05
CA ASP A 92 -10.01 -24.70 12.68
C ASP A 92 -8.96 -24.17 11.69
N GLN A 93 -7.83 -23.65 12.17
CA GLN A 93 -6.78 -23.03 11.36
C GLN A 93 -7.35 -21.90 10.43
N SER A 94 -8.41 -21.23 10.89
CA SER A 94 -9.21 -20.30 10.09
C SER A 94 -8.65 -18.88 10.07
N ARG A 95 -7.60 -18.60 10.83
CA ARG A 95 -6.99 -17.29 10.92
C ARG A 95 -5.57 -17.33 10.38
N ILE A 96 -5.17 -16.29 9.69
CA ILE A 96 -3.80 -16.13 9.17
C ILE A 96 -3.21 -14.88 9.81
N LEU A 97 -2.03 -15.04 10.37
CA LEU A 97 -1.17 -13.97 10.84
C LEU A 97 0.10 -13.95 10.00
N GLU A 98 0.46 -12.79 9.51
CA GLU A 98 1.68 -12.59 8.75
C GLU A 98 2.41 -11.37 9.33
N VAL A 99 3.72 -11.47 9.52
CA VAL A 99 4.57 -10.37 10.00
C VAL A 99 5.73 -10.23 9.05
N TYR A 100 5.90 -9.05 8.48
CA TYR A 100 6.93 -8.75 7.50
C TYR A 100 7.78 -7.57 7.94
N ALA A 101 9.04 -7.59 7.57
CA ALA A 101 9.92 -6.43 7.60
C ALA A 101 10.63 -6.30 6.25
N GLY A 102 10.93 -5.07 5.84
CA GLY A 102 11.52 -4.85 4.53
C GLY A 102 12.01 -3.44 4.31
N ALA A 103 12.49 -3.22 3.11
CA ALA A 103 12.99 -1.94 2.64
C ALA A 103 12.41 -1.61 1.25
N GLY A 104 12.44 -0.34 0.91
CA GLY A 104 12.00 0.16 -0.38
C GLY A 104 12.77 1.39 -0.81
N PHE A 105 12.75 1.61 -2.12
CA PHE A 105 13.40 2.74 -2.77
C PHE A 105 12.48 3.32 -3.82
N GLY A 106 12.55 4.62 -4.00
CA GLY A 106 11.75 5.28 -5.00
C GLY A 106 12.22 6.69 -5.32
N HIS A 107 11.58 7.22 -6.34
CA HIS A 107 11.72 8.60 -6.77
C HIS A 107 10.34 9.22 -6.87
N GLY A 108 10.22 10.48 -6.46
CA GLY A 108 8.99 11.25 -6.56
C GLY A 108 9.24 12.64 -7.11
N LYS A 109 8.29 13.11 -7.93
CA LYS A 109 8.28 14.45 -8.49
C LYS A 109 6.91 15.07 -8.35
N ARG A 110 6.88 16.31 -7.92
CA ARG A 110 5.67 17.13 -7.86
C ARG A 110 5.93 18.47 -8.52
N VAL A 111 5.06 18.83 -9.48
CA VAL A 111 5.08 20.14 -10.11
C VAL A 111 3.77 20.85 -9.81
N GLU A 112 3.85 22.05 -9.29
CA GLU A 112 2.69 22.93 -9.09
C GLU A 112 2.66 24.04 -10.14
N ARG A 113 1.46 24.35 -10.63
CA ARG A 113 1.24 25.37 -11.67
C ARG A 113 0.20 26.38 -11.19
N ASN A 114 0.36 27.64 -11.60
CA ASN A 114 -0.63 28.69 -11.40
C ASN A 114 -1.83 28.54 -12.35
N ARG A 115 -2.76 29.51 -12.35
CA ARG A 115 -3.93 29.50 -13.26
C ARG A 115 -3.56 29.69 -14.73
N ALA A 116 -2.43 30.33 -15.02
CA ALA A 116 -1.89 30.54 -16.36
C ALA A 116 -1.05 29.36 -16.86
N ALA A 117 -1.01 28.24 -16.09
CA ALA A 117 -0.21 27.04 -16.35
C ALA A 117 1.30 27.21 -16.19
N ASP A 118 1.79 28.36 -15.68
CA ASP A 118 3.21 28.53 -15.39
C ASP A 118 3.60 27.69 -14.17
N VAL A 119 4.78 27.09 -14.22
CA VAL A 119 5.33 26.32 -13.12
C VAL A 119 5.73 27.27 -11.97
N THR A 120 5.13 27.06 -10.81
CA THR A 120 5.39 27.85 -9.61
C THR A 120 6.31 27.15 -8.63
N GLN A 121 6.27 25.82 -8.60
CA GLN A 121 7.14 25.02 -7.74
C GLN A 121 7.36 23.63 -8.35
N THR A 122 8.61 23.16 -8.28
CA THR A 122 8.97 21.78 -8.58
C THR A 122 9.69 21.20 -7.36
N VAL A 123 9.24 20.04 -6.90
CA VAL A 123 9.87 19.27 -5.83
C VAL A 123 10.17 17.90 -6.36
N GLU A 124 11.44 17.48 -6.22
CA GLU A 124 11.91 16.15 -6.60
C GLU A 124 12.60 15.52 -5.39
N ALA A 125 12.36 14.23 -5.15
CA ALA A 125 12.96 13.51 -4.04
C ALA A 125 13.33 12.10 -4.43
N ARG A 126 14.53 11.68 -4.01
CA ARG A 126 14.88 10.27 -3.86
C ARG A 126 14.44 9.82 -2.47
N MET A 127 13.83 8.66 -2.39
CA MET A 127 13.23 8.15 -1.16
C MET A 127 13.80 6.79 -0.81
N GLU A 128 14.06 6.59 0.48
CA GLU A 128 14.42 5.32 1.10
C GLU A 128 13.44 5.02 2.21
N LYS A 129 12.96 3.78 2.26
CA LYS A 129 11.94 3.34 3.20
C LYS A 129 12.36 2.05 3.89
N TYR A 130 12.09 1.96 5.19
CA TYR A 130 12.13 0.73 5.97
C TYR A 130 10.77 0.53 6.61
N PHE A 131 10.27 -0.70 6.64
CA PHE A 131 8.94 -0.96 7.19
C PHE A 131 8.88 -2.24 8.00
N ALA A 132 7.97 -2.25 8.96
CA ALA A 132 7.45 -3.44 9.62
C ALA A 132 5.93 -3.49 9.40
N GLN A 133 5.40 -4.66 9.12
CA GLN A 133 4.00 -4.86 8.76
C GLN A 133 3.44 -6.10 9.43
N VAL A 134 2.22 -6.01 9.94
CA VAL A 134 1.45 -7.14 10.45
C VAL A 134 0.16 -7.24 9.67
N ASN A 135 -0.12 -8.42 9.11
CA ASN A 135 -1.40 -8.72 8.45
C ASN A 135 -2.19 -9.72 9.30
N TYR A 136 -3.46 -9.46 9.43
CA TYR A 136 -4.41 -10.38 10.02
C TYR A 136 -5.56 -10.63 9.06
N THR A 137 -5.82 -11.91 8.77
CA THR A 137 -6.93 -12.32 7.91
C THR A 137 -7.78 -13.33 8.64
N LYS A 138 -9.08 -13.12 8.65
CA LYS A 138 -10.05 -14.11 9.10
C LYS A 138 -10.46 -14.98 7.91
N LYS A 139 -10.24 -16.28 8.03
CA LYS A 139 -10.53 -17.25 6.95
C LYS A 139 -12.01 -17.60 6.85
N LYS A 140 -12.87 -17.16 7.77
CA LYS A 140 -14.29 -17.47 7.67
C LYS A 140 -14.76 -17.02 6.29
N ARG A 141 -15.01 -17.99 5.41
CA ARG A 141 -15.56 -17.74 4.09
C ARG A 141 -16.98 -17.25 4.32
N GLU A 142 -17.15 -15.95 4.26
CA GLU A 142 -18.49 -15.40 4.19
C GLU A 142 -18.95 -15.56 2.76
N GLN A 143 -20.19 -15.98 2.60
CA GLN A 143 -20.79 -16.22 1.30
C GLN A 143 -21.98 -15.29 1.14
N PHE A 144 -22.17 -14.79 -0.04
CA PHE A 144 -23.39 -14.08 -0.41
C PHE A 144 -23.85 -14.52 -1.81
N ASP A 145 -25.15 -14.66 -1.97
CA ASP A 145 -25.75 -15.02 -3.25
C ASP A 145 -26.07 -13.75 -4.03
N PHE A 146 -25.50 -13.64 -5.21
CA PHE A 146 -25.73 -12.51 -6.10
C PHE A 146 -25.69 -12.95 -7.57
N LEU A 147 -26.68 -12.57 -8.37
CA LEU A 147 -26.86 -12.94 -9.77
C LEU A 147 -26.85 -14.47 -10.00
N GLY A 148 -27.50 -15.23 -9.12
CA GLY A 148 -27.61 -16.68 -9.26
C GLY A 148 -26.30 -17.45 -8.98
N ARG A 149 -25.30 -16.79 -8.40
CA ARG A 149 -24.01 -17.38 -8.04
C ARG A 149 -23.65 -17.06 -6.58
N THR A 150 -23.14 -18.05 -5.86
CA THR A 150 -22.57 -17.87 -4.52
C THR A 150 -21.14 -17.33 -4.63
N TRP A 151 -20.91 -16.16 -4.04
CA TRP A 151 -19.61 -15.50 -4.00
C TRP A 151 -18.96 -15.72 -2.64
N GLN A 152 -17.70 -16.11 -2.66
CA GLN A 152 -16.92 -16.26 -1.44
C GLN A 152 -16.03 -15.03 -1.26
N PHE A 153 -16.04 -14.46 -0.07
CA PHE A 153 -15.14 -13.35 0.24
C PHE A 153 -14.36 -13.57 1.53
N ARG A 154 -13.20 -12.97 1.60
CA ARG A 154 -12.32 -12.93 2.76
C ARG A 154 -11.95 -11.49 3.02
N TYR A 155 -11.82 -11.13 4.27
CA TYR A 155 -11.40 -9.80 4.66
C TYR A 155 -10.30 -9.87 5.71
N GLY A 156 -9.52 -8.80 5.79
CA GLY A 156 -8.44 -8.67 6.73
C GLY A 156 -7.98 -7.23 6.87
N ALA A 157 -6.99 -7.06 7.71
CA ALA A 157 -6.33 -5.79 7.94
C ALA A 157 -4.82 -5.96 7.90
N ALA A 158 -4.14 -4.96 7.41
CA ALA A 158 -2.70 -4.79 7.50
C ALA A 158 -2.39 -3.54 8.29
N LEU A 159 -1.43 -3.63 9.18
CA LEU A 159 -0.91 -2.52 9.94
C LEU A 159 0.56 -2.38 9.63
N ARG A 160 0.95 -1.26 9.02
CA ARG A 160 2.33 -1.00 8.65
C ARG A 160 2.85 0.22 9.38
N LEU A 161 4.05 0.11 9.92
CA LEU A 161 4.86 1.20 10.42
C LEU A 161 6.06 1.37 9.49
N SER A 162 6.26 2.58 8.96
CA SER A 162 7.31 2.85 7.98
C SER A 162 8.14 4.04 8.41
N TYR A 163 9.46 3.92 8.32
CA TYR A 163 10.38 5.05 8.35
C TYR A 163 10.76 5.40 6.92
N LEU A 164 10.57 6.62 6.51
CA LEU A 164 10.90 7.15 5.20
C LEU A 164 11.90 8.30 5.34
N ASN A 165 12.95 8.28 4.52
CA ASN A 165 13.97 9.31 4.44
C ASN A 165 14.12 9.78 2.98
N THR A 166 14.41 11.08 2.81
CA THR A 166 14.74 11.67 1.50
C THR A 166 16.21 12.10 1.49
N PRO A 167 17.15 11.20 1.13
CA PRO A 167 18.57 11.54 1.09
C PRO A 167 18.89 12.62 0.07
N GLU A 168 18.03 12.78 -0.93
CA GLU A 168 18.10 13.84 -1.92
C GLU A 168 16.73 14.48 -2.07
N LEU A 169 16.68 15.79 -1.81
CA LEU A 169 15.49 16.62 -1.94
C LEU A 169 15.85 17.89 -2.72
N ILE A 170 15.16 18.12 -3.83
CA ILE A 170 15.44 19.22 -4.76
C ILE A 170 14.19 20.10 -4.84
N LEU A 171 14.36 21.38 -4.61
CA LEU A 171 13.32 22.40 -4.74
C LEU A 171 13.72 23.40 -5.83
N ASN A 172 12.92 23.48 -6.92
CA ASN A 172 13.17 24.37 -8.06
C ASN A 172 14.61 24.27 -8.60
N GLY A 173 15.13 23.03 -8.71
CA GLY A 173 16.48 22.75 -9.19
C GLY A 173 17.59 22.94 -8.16
N GLN A 174 17.29 23.37 -6.93
CA GLN A 174 18.27 23.53 -5.87
C GLN A 174 18.13 22.45 -4.82
N ARG A 175 19.24 21.82 -4.44
CA ARG A 175 19.26 20.82 -3.36
C ARG A 175 19.01 21.51 -2.02
N ILE A 176 18.05 20.98 -1.26
CA ILE A 176 17.71 21.43 0.08
C ILE A 176 17.92 20.28 1.08
N PRO A 177 17.97 20.56 2.40
CA PRO A 177 18.05 19.51 3.41
C PRO A 177 16.94 18.49 3.24
N GLY A 178 17.30 17.20 3.30
CA GLY A 178 16.35 16.10 3.24
C GLY A 178 15.40 16.09 4.44
N GLU A 179 14.26 15.46 4.27
CA GLU A 179 13.28 15.22 5.32
C GLU A 179 13.19 13.72 5.62
N ASP A 180 12.81 13.41 6.86
CA ASP A 180 12.45 12.06 7.28
C ASP A 180 11.10 12.06 7.97
N ASN A 181 10.34 10.97 7.87
CA ASN A 181 9.09 10.81 8.60
C ASN A 181 8.86 9.36 9.01
N ILE A 182 8.04 9.16 10.02
CA ILE A 182 7.51 7.86 10.40
C ILE A 182 6.03 7.88 10.01
N PHE A 183 5.62 6.88 9.25
CA PHE A 183 4.24 6.72 8.81
C PHE A 183 3.59 5.52 9.47
N PHE A 184 2.39 5.72 9.98
CA PHE A 184 1.48 4.69 10.42
C PHE A 184 0.45 4.47 9.31
N GLU A 185 0.40 3.26 8.75
CA GLU A 185 -0.35 2.94 7.53
C GLU A 185 -1.33 1.76 7.79
N PRO A 186 -2.48 1.99 8.43
CA PRO A 186 -3.52 0.99 8.56
C PRO A 186 -4.26 0.81 7.24
N VAL A 187 -4.47 -0.44 6.84
CA VAL A 187 -5.16 -0.82 5.61
C VAL A 187 -6.12 -1.96 5.91
N SER A 188 -7.35 -1.86 5.46
CA SER A 188 -8.30 -2.95 5.36
C SER A 188 -8.33 -3.50 3.94
N TYR A 189 -8.56 -4.78 3.77
CA TYR A 189 -8.69 -5.40 2.46
C TYR A 189 -9.79 -6.44 2.42
N THR A 190 -10.44 -6.52 1.26
CA THR A 190 -11.45 -7.54 0.95
C THR A 190 -11.06 -8.24 -0.33
N ARG A 191 -11.17 -9.55 -0.34
CA ARG A 191 -10.82 -10.40 -1.49
C ARG A 191 -12.00 -11.28 -1.84
N ILE A 192 -12.43 -11.24 -3.10
CA ILE A 192 -13.59 -11.97 -3.64
C ILE A 192 -13.06 -12.98 -4.67
N GLY A 193 -13.44 -14.26 -4.52
CA GLY A 193 -13.15 -15.31 -5.49
C GLY A 193 -13.91 -15.07 -6.80
N LEU A 194 -13.22 -15.05 -7.93
CA LEU A 194 -13.83 -14.93 -9.26
C LEU A 194 -13.94 -16.29 -9.94
N ILE A 195 -12.84 -16.83 -10.45
CA ILE A 195 -12.78 -18.10 -11.16
C ILE A 195 -11.45 -18.76 -10.81
N GLY A 196 -11.48 -19.97 -10.21
CA GLY A 196 -10.28 -20.71 -9.85
C GLY A 196 -9.31 -19.87 -9.01
N PRO A 197 -8.04 -19.74 -9.39
CA PRO A 197 -7.05 -18.99 -8.64
C PRO A 197 -7.22 -17.46 -8.71
N LEU A 198 -8.05 -16.96 -9.64
CA LEU A 198 -8.25 -15.54 -9.86
C LEU A 198 -9.22 -14.94 -8.84
N LYS A 199 -8.81 -13.84 -8.23
CA LYS A 199 -9.58 -13.13 -7.20
C LYS A 199 -9.56 -11.62 -7.48
N PHE A 200 -10.64 -10.96 -7.11
CA PHE A 200 -10.67 -9.49 -7.03
C PHE A 200 -10.27 -9.07 -5.62
N GLN A 201 -9.46 -8.03 -5.50
CA GLN A 201 -9.10 -7.44 -4.22
C GLN A 201 -9.38 -5.94 -4.22
N ALA A 202 -10.04 -5.47 -3.17
CA ALA A 202 -10.15 -4.04 -2.85
C ALA A 202 -9.42 -3.78 -1.54
N MET A 203 -8.69 -2.66 -1.48
CA MET A 203 -7.94 -2.20 -0.31
C MET A 203 -8.31 -0.75 -0.02
N SER A 204 -8.45 -0.43 1.25
CA SER A 204 -8.72 0.92 1.73
C SER A 204 -7.96 1.19 3.02
N GLY A 205 -7.33 2.35 3.11
CA GLY A 205 -6.54 2.72 4.28
C GLY A 205 -6.11 4.18 4.25
N TRP A 206 -5.26 4.51 5.21
CA TRP A 206 -4.75 5.87 5.41
C TRP A 206 -3.26 5.81 5.71
N ASN A 207 -2.56 6.92 5.51
CA ASN A 207 -1.23 7.10 6.07
C ASN A 207 -1.21 8.31 7.01
N PHE A 208 -0.67 8.11 8.19
CA PHE A 208 -0.51 9.13 9.20
C PHE A 208 0.98 9.37 9.42
N GLY A 209 1.47 10.57 9.09
CA GLY A 209 2.85 10.96 9.39
C GLY A 209 2.95 11.46 10.83
N LEU A 210 3.92 10.93 11.57
CA LEU A 210 4.12 11.26 12.99
C LEU A 210 4.97 12.51 13.19
N LYS A 211 5.70 12.95 12.16
CA LYS A 211 6.50 14.17 12.19
C LYS A 211 5.85 15.25 11.31
N ASN A 212 5.83 16.49 11.80
CA ASN A 212 5.41 17.62 11.00
C ASN A 212 6.49 17.97 9.97
N ARG A 213 6.26 17.64 8.70
CA ARG A 213 7.17 17.86 7.58
C ARG A 213 6.49 18.65 6.48
N LYS A 214 7.29 19.37 5.69
CA LYS A 214 6.78 20.22 4.61
C LYS A 214 6.46 19.41 3.34
N TYR A 215 7.32 18.46 3.00
CA TYR A 215 7.23 17.67 1.77
C TYR A 215 6.86 16.21 2.02
N LEU A 216 7.26 15.64 3.17
CA LEU A 216 6.84 14.30 3.62
C LEU A 216 5.66 14.40 4.59
N THR A 217 4.54 14.92 4.13
CA THR A 217 3.33 15.07 4.94
C THR A 217 2.47 13.81 4.92
N ALA A 218 1.62 13.67 5.95
CA ALA A 218 0.55 12.67 5.99
C ALA A 218 -0.67 13.09 5.15
N GLY A 219 -1.63 12.19 4.99
CA GLY A 219 -2.98 12.51 4.52
C GLY A 219 -3.33 11.96 3.15
N ASN A 220 -2.54 11.06 2.59
CA ASN A 220 -2.94 10.34 1.39
C ASN A 220 -3.73 9.08 1.77
N SER A 221 -5.00 9.01 1.35
CA SER A 221 -5.75 7.77 1.43
C SER A 221 -5.13 6.73 0.51
N VAL A 222 -4.98 5.51 1.03
CA VAL A 222 -4.58 4.34 0.27
C VAL A 222 -5.85 3.62 -0.17
N PHE A 223 -6.30 3.88 -1.37
CA PHE A 223 -7.37 3.10 -1.99
C PHE A 223 -6.82 2.43 -3.23
N SER A 224 -7.03 1.14 -3.37
CA SER A 224 -6.67 0.40 -4.58
C SER A 224 -7.61 -0.77 -4.81
N MET A 225 -7.81 -1.12 -6.06
CA MET A 225 -8.53 -2.31 -6.48
C MET A 225 -7.75 -3.03 -7.57
N GLY A 226 -7.89 -4.34 -7.62
CA GLY A 226 -7.12 -5.10 -8.60
C GLY A 226 -7.48 -6.58 -8.66
N LEU A 227 -6.75 -7.27 -9.50
CA LEU A 227 -6.85 -8.71 -9.69
C LEU A 227 -5.63 -9.39 -9.08
N ILE A 228 -5.88 -10.47 -8.37
CA ILE A 228 -4.86 -11.31 -7.72
C ILE A 228 -5.01 -12.74 -8.19
N ILE A 229 -3.90 -13.39 -8.40
CA ILE A 229 -3.79 -14.83 -8.63
C ILE A 229 -3.12 -15.46 -7.40
N ASN A 230 -3.75 -16.47 -6.80
CA ASN A 230 -3.16 -17.30 -5.76
C ASN A 230 -3.01 -18.72 -6.27
N VAL A 231 -1.78 -19.24 -6.22
CA VAL A 231 -1.45 -20.60 -6.70
C VAL A 231 -0.70 -21.34 -5.60
N GLY A 232 -0.97 -22.63 -5.44
CA GLY A 232 -0.27 -23.49 -4.47
C GLY A 232 -0.81 -23.42 -3.04
N GLY A 233 -1.80 -22.55 -2.76
CA GLY A 233 -2.49 -22.50 -1.46
C GLY A 233 -3.61 -23.56 -1.37
N ASP A 234 -4.36 -23.56 -0.27
CA ASP A 234 -5.50 -24.50 -0.01
C ASP A 234 -6.64 -24.38 -1.05
N GLY A 235 -6.34 -24.56 -2.31
CA GLY A 235 -7.33 -24.73 -3.37
C GLY A 235 -7.87 -26.17 -3.49
N LYS A 236 -7.42 -27.09 -2.63
CA LYS A 236 -7.98 -28.44 -2.56
C LYS A 236 -9.20 -28.43 -1.63
N GLY A 237 -10.34 -27.99 -2.14
CA GLY A 237 -11.60 -27.98 -1.39
C GLY A 237 -12.60 -26.96 -1.93
N GLU A 238 -12.65 -26.76 -3.24
CA GLU A 238 -13.77 -26.14 -3.94
C GLU A 238 -14.54 -27.18 -4.72
#